data_933e48210c7f79e0d4a385895542de12
#
_entry.id   933e48210c7f79e0d4a385895542de12
#
_cell.length_a   1.000
_cell.length_b   1.000
_cell.length_c   1.000
_cell.angle_alpha   90.00
_cell.angle_beta   90.00
_cell.angle_gamma   90.00
#
_symmetry.space_group_name_H-M   'P 1'
#
loop_
_entity.id
_entity.type
_entity.pdbx_description
1 polymer ?
#
loop_
_entity_poly.entity_id
_entity_poly.type
_entity_poly.pdbx_seq_one_letter_code
_entity_poly.pdbx_strand_id
1 'polypeptide(L)'
;MGNYIEKFVDLLDSIPEDDVQGVIQDLRSVLGNRSIWSHNPVDYVKWVPIEKVQANDYNPNAVAKQEMKLLLVSIQADGYTQPVVTVYGEDKDMYVIVDGFHRYLTLKSNAELLEKNHGCVPVVVIESSIADRMASTIRHNTA
;
A
#
# COMPACT_ATOMS: atom_id res chain seq x y z
N MET A 1 30.01 5.37 6.29
CA MET A 1 28.58 4.99 6.36
C MET A 1 28.02 4.99 7.76
N GLY A 2 28.69 4.37 8.75
CA GLY A 2 28.20 4.31 10.12
C GLY A 2 27.85 5.66 10.72
N ASN A 3 28.67 6.70 10.42
CA ASN A 3 28.46 8.03 10.97
C ASN A 3 27.13 8.66 10.54
N TYR A 4 26.73 8.47 9.29
CA TYR A 4 25.42 8.96 8.82
C TYR A 4 24.26 8.19 9.45
N ILE A 5 24.38 6.88 9.55
CA ILE A 5 23.36 6.04 10.15
C ILE A 5 23.15 6.40 11.63
N GLU A 6 24.25 6.58 12.39
CA GLU A 6 24.17 6.97 13.79
C GLU A 6 23.43 8.30 13.97
N LYS A 7 23.70 9.28 13.09
CA LYS A 7 23.01 10.57 13.13
C LYS A 7 21.51 10.41 12.87
N PHE A 8 21.14 9.56 11.90
CA PHE A 8 19.72 9.31 11.62
C PHE A 8 19.04 8.59 12.77
N VAL A 9 19.68 7.61 13.39
CA VAL A 9 19.14 6.91 14.56
C VAL A 9 18.90 7.90 15.70
N ASP A 10 19.90 8.75 16.00
CA ASP A 10 19.78 9.75 17.05
C ASP A 10 18.61 10.71 16.75
N LEU A 11 18.48 11.12 15.49
CA LEU A 11 17.37 12.00 15.06
C LEU A 11 16.02 11.32 15.29
N LEU A 12 15.88 10.06 14.88
CA LEU A 12 14.62 9.31 15.06
C LEU A 12 14.30 9.14 16.55
N ASP A 13 15.30 8.87 17.38
CA ASP A 13 15.11 8.71 18.82
C ASP A 13 14.66 10.00 19.50
N SER A 14 14.94 11.15 18.88
CA SER A 14 14.55 12.46 19.40
C SER A 14 13.10 12.86 19.06
N ILE A 15 12.45 12.12 18.14
CA ILE A 15 11.09 12.45 17.71
C ILE A 15 10.08 11.97 18.73
N PRO A 16 9.10 12.81 19.13
CA PRO A 16 8.04 12.38 20.02
C PRO A 16 7.31 11.14 19.49
N GLU A 17 6.92 10.24 20.38
CA GLU A 17 6.30 8.96 20.02
C GLU A 17 5.07 9.14 19.12
N ASP A 18 4.26 10.15 19.39
CA ASP A 18 3.03 10.41 18.61
C ASP A 18 3.32 10.88 17.18
N ASP A 19 4.52 11.39 16.91
CA ASP A 19 4.88 11.95 15.61
C ASP A 19 5.74 11.01 14.78
N VAL A 20 6.36 10.01 15.41
CA VAL A 20 7.41 9.21 14.75
C VAL A 20 6.90 8.47 13.52
N GLN A 21 5.68 7.92 13.55
CA GLN A 21 5.18 7.15 12.40
C GLN A 21 4.92 8.05 11.19
N GLY A 22 4.41 9.26 11.41
CA GLY A 22 4.25 10.24 10.34
C GLY A 22 5.60 10.64 9.73
N VAL A 23 6.60 10.86 10.58
CA VAL A 23 7.95 11.20 10.12
C VAL A 23 8.56 10.03 9.33
N ILE A 24 8.36 8.79 9.77
CA ILE A 24 8.85 7.61 9.03
C ILE A 24 8.24 7.56 7.63
N GLN A 25 6.94 7.80 7.49
CA GLN A 25 6.28 7.84 6.18
C GLN A 25 6.88 8.93 5.29
N ASP A 26 7.10 10.12 5.84
CA ASP A 26 7.70 11.23 5.11
C ASP A 26 9.15 10.91 4.69
N LEU A 27 9.91 10.27 5.58
CA LEU A 27 11.27 9.84 5.26
C LEU A 27 11.31 8.79 4.16
N ARG A 28 10.38 7.85 4.15
CA ARG A 28 10.27 6.87 3.07
C ARG A 28 10.03 7.55 1.72
N SER A 29 9.20 8.59 1.70
CA SER A 29 8.96 9.38 0.50
C SER A 29 10.25 10.08 0.03
N VAL A 30 10.97 10.71 0.95
CA VAL A 30 12.23 11.39 0.64
C VAL A 30 13.25 10.39 0.09
N LEU A 31 13.38 9.24 0.73
CA LEU A 31 14.32 8.20 0.28
C LEU A 31 13.92 7.63 -1.08
N GLY A 32 12.62 7.37 -1.28
CA GLY A 32 12.11 6.87 -2.55
C GLY A 32 12.42 7.80 -3.72
N ASN A 33 12.27 9.10 -3.51
CA ASN A 33 12.55 10.10 -4.56
C ASN A 33 14.04 10.17 -4.93
N ARG A 34 14.94 9.73 -4.06
CA ARG A 34 16.38 9.74 -4.28
C ARG A 34 16.95 8.40 -4.71
N SER A 35 16.14 7.34 -4.64
CA SER A 35 16.58 5.99 -4.98
C SER A 35 16.79 5.85 -6.49
N ILE A 36 17.83 5.10 -6.88
CA ILE A 36 18.06 4.79 -8.29
C ILE A 36 16.96 3.90 -8.86
N TRP A 37 16.15 3.28 -7.99
CA TRP A 37 15.03 2.42 -8.39
C TRP A 37 13.68 3.13 -8.30
N SER A 38 13.69 4.46 -8.13
CA SER A 38 12.48 5.26 -7.90
C SER A 38 11.44 5.16 -9.02
N HIS A 39 11.87 4.76 -10.23
CA HIS A 39 10.95 4.53 -11.35
C HIS A 39 10.10 3.27 -11.18
N ASN A 40 10.42 2.43 -10.20
CA ASN A 40 9.63 1.24 -9.88
C ASN A 40 8.70 1.54 -8.71
N PRO A 41 7.38 1.43 -8.87
CA PRO A 41 6.44 1.76 -7.79
C PRO A 41 6.69 0.99 -6.49
N VAL A 42 7.17 -0.25 -6.59
CA VAL A 42 7.45 -1.09 -5.41
C VAL A 42 8.56 -0.53 -4.52
N ASP A 43 9.40 0.36 -5.06
CA ASP A 43 10.47 0.97 -4.27
C ASP A 43 9.96 1.89 -3.16
N TYR A 44 8.70 2.33 -3.24
CA TYR A 44 8.07 3.13 -2.20
C TYR A 44 6.64 2.66 -1.96
N VAL A 45 6.45 1.91 -0.89
CA VAL A 45 5.14 1.46 -0.43
C VAL A 45 4.64 2.43 0.63
N LYS A 46 3.43 2.97 0.42
CA LYS A 46 2.77 3.86 1.36
C LYS A 46 1.74 3.08 2.17
N TRP A 47 1.66 3.35 3.45
CA TRP A 47 0.55 2.87 4.28
C TRP A 47 -0.48 3.98 4.37
N VAL A 48 -1.64 3.77 3.77
CA VAL A 48 -2.69 4.80 3.70
C VAL A 48 -3.93 4.31 4.43
N PRO A 49 -4.71 5.24 5.06
CA PRO A 49 -5.97 4.85 5.70
C PRO A 49 -6.86 4.11 4.70
N ILE A 50 -7.51 3.03 5.15
CA ILE A 50 -8.33 2.22 4.25
C ILE A 50 -9.50 3.02 3.64
N GLU A 51 -9.96 4.05 4.34
CA GLU A 51 -11.03 4.94 3.87
C GLU A 51 -10.61 5.77 2.65
N LYS A 52 -9.30 5.91 2.44
CA LYS A 52 -8.74 6.61 1.28
C LYS A 52 -8.58 5.72 0.06
N VAL A 53 -8.91 4.44 0.17
CA VAL A 53 -8.78 3.49 -0.93
C VAL A 53 -10.15 3.19 -1.50
N GLN A 54 -10.27 3.34 -2.81
CA GLN A 54 -11.52 3.12 -3.54
C GLN A 54 -11.36 1.94 -4.47
N ALA A 55 -12.29 0.97 -4.37
CA ALA A 55 -12.34 -0.13 -5.32
C ALA A 55 -12.77 0.39 -6.69
N ASN A 56 -12.13 -0.11 -7.72
CA ASN A 56 -12.57 0.12 -9.09
C ASN A 56 -13.85 -0.71 -9.35
N ASP A 57 -14.35 -0.75 -10.57
CA ASP A 57 -15.59 -1.43 -10.97
C ASP A 57 -15.52 -2.96 -10.81
N TYR A 58 -14.96 -3.42 -9.71
CA TYR A 58 -14.89 -4.84 -9.39
C TYR A 58 -16.22 -5.35 -8.87
N ASN A 59 -16.58 -6.54 -9.36
CA ASN A 59 -17.73 -7.26 -8.83
C ASN A 59 -17.27 -8.13 -7.66
N PRO A 60 -17.59 -7.77 -6.40
CA PRO A 60 -17.16 -8.55 -5.24
C PRO A 60 -17.77 -9.97 -5.23
N ASN A 61 -18.84 -10.20 -5.97
CA ASN A 61 -19.45 -11.54 -6.06
C ASN A 61 -18.62 -12.51 -6.88
N ALA A 62 -17.63 -12.03 -7.65
CA ALA A 62 -16.75 -12.88 -8.43
C ALA A 62 -15.60 -13.48 -7.60
N VAL A 63 -15.48 -13.08 -6.34
CA VAL A 63 -14.38 -13.54 -5.47
C VAL A 63 -14.75 -14.88 -4.83
N ALA A 64 -13.93 -15.90 -5.05
CA ALA A 64 -14.13 -17.20 -4.41
C ALA A 64 -13.80 -17.12 -2.93
N LYS A 65 -14.74 -17.52 -2.08
CA LYS A 65 -14.60 -17.48 -0.62
C LYS A 65 -13.36 -18.25 -0.14
N GLN A 66 -13.06 -19.36 -0.79
CA GLN A 66 -11.93 -20.20 -0.41
C GLN A 66 -10.60 -19.50 -0.68
N GLU A 67 -10.48 -18.79 -1.80
CA GLU A 67 -9.30 -18.01 -2.13
C GLU A 67 -9.09 -16.88 -1.13
N MET A 68 -10.17 -16.24 -0.68
CA MET A 68 -10.11 -15.20 0.33
C MET A 68 -9.63 -15.75 1.67
N LYS A 69 -10.06 -16.94 2.05
CA LYS A 69 -9.59 -17.59 3.29
C LYS A 69 -8.11 -17.92 3.24
N LEU A 70 -7.62 -18.43 2.10
CA LEU A 70 -6.21 -18.74 1.92
C LEU A 70 -5.36 -17.46 1.97
N LEU A 71 -5.85 -16.39 1.36
CA LEU A 71 -5.16 -15.09 1.38
C LEU A 71 -5.10 -14.55 2.81
N LEU A 72 -6.20 -14.63 3.56
CA LEU A 72 -6.23 -14.19 4.95
C LEU A 72 -5.20 -14.96 5.80
N VAL A 73 -5.16 -16.28 5.65
CA VAL A 73 -4.20 -17.13 6.37
C VAL A 73 -2.77 -16.72 6.04
N SER A 74 -2.49 -16.49 4.76
CA SER A 74 -1.17 -16.05 4.30
C SER A 74 -0.76 -14.71 4.91
N ILE A 75 -1.67 -13.74 4.89
CA ILE A 75 -1.39 -12.41 5.44
C ILE A 75 -1.24 -12.47 6.97
N GLN A 76 -2.03 -13.27 7.65
CA GLN A 76 -1.91 -13.45 9.09
C GLN A 76 -0.58 -14.09 9.48
N ALA A 77 -0.07 -15.02 8.65
CA ALA A 77 1.17 -15.72 8.91
C ALA A 77 2.41 -14.86 8.58
N ASP A 78 2.40 -14.21 7.42
CA ASP A 78 3.60 -13.57 6.86
C ASP A 78 3.52 -12.04 6.84
N GLY A 79 2.36 -11.47 7.12
CA GLY A 79 2.09 -10.05 6.88
C GLY A 79 1.86 -9.77 5.39
N TYR A 80 1.73 -8.51 5.06
CA TYR A 80 1.57 -8.08 3.66
C TYR A 80 2.92 -8.16 2.95
N THR A 81 3.02 -9.02 1.94
CA THR A 81 4.22 -9.16 1.10
C THR A 81 4.05 -8.47 -0.25
N GLN A 82 2.81 -8.17 -0.63
CA GLN A 82 2.50 -7.50 -1.89
C GLN A 82 1.57 -6.32 -1.62
N PRO A 83 1.95 -5.11 -2.06
CA PRO A 83 1.07 -3.96 -1.91
C PRO A 83 -0.08 -3.99 -2.91
N VAL A 84 -1.11 -3.22 -2.63
CA VAL A 84 -2.20 -2.95 -3.56
C VAL A 84 -1.70 -1.91 -4.56
N VAL A 85 -1.93 -2.14 -5.85
CA VAL A 85 -1.51 -1.22 -6.90
C VAL A 85 -2.65 -0.23 -7.15
N THR A 86 -2.34 1.07 -7.09
CA THR A 86 -3.34 2.13 -7.17
C THR A 86 -2.93 3.25 -8.12
N VAL A 87 -3.91 4.01 -8.54
CA VAL A 87 -3.74 5.33 -9.16
C VAL A 87 -4.34 6.36 -8.23
N TYR A 88 -3.63 7.45 -7.97
CA TYR A 88 -4.15 8.50 -7.10
C TYR A 88 -5.05 9.45 -7.89
N GLY A 89 -6.27 9.65 -7.37
CA GLY A 89 -7.23 10.62 -7.89
C GLY A 89 -7.19 11.89 -7.08
N GLU A 90 -6.53 12.93 -7.58
CA GLU A 90 -6.34 14.19 -6.87
C GLU A 90 -7.67 14.89 -6.54
N ASP A 91 -8.63 14.81 -7.45
CA ASP A 91 -9.93 15.45 -7.31
C ASP A 91 -10.73 14.94 -6.10
N LYS A 92 -10.53 13.69 -5.73
CA LYS A 92 -11.24 13.05 -4.62
C LYS A 92 -10.34 12.73 -3.43
N ASP A 93 -9.04 12.94 -3.57
CA ASP A 93 -8.04 12.52 -2.58
C ASP A 93 -8.20 11.04 -2.22
N MET A 94 -8.28 10.19 -3.25
CA MET A 94 -8.50 8.75 -3.11
C MET A 94 -7.48 7.97 -3.93
N TYR A 95 -7.13 6.80 -3.41
CA TYR A 95 -6.30 5.82 -4.11
C TYR A 95 -7.21 4.80 -4.76
N VAL A 96 -7.29 4.79 -6.09
CA VAL A 96 -8.18 3.91 -6.85
C VAL A 96 -7.45 2.63 -7.20
N ILE A 97 -8.00 1.48 -6.84
CA ILE A 97 -7.35 0.18 -7.02
C ILE A 97 -7.27 -0.17 -8.51
N VAL A 98 -6.08 -0.54 -8.95
CA VAL A 98 -5.80 -1.12 -10.27
C VAL A 98 -5.63 -2.63 -10.15
N ASP A 99 -4.92 -3.08 -9.10
CA ASP A 99 -4.66 -4.50 -8.84
C ASP A 99 -4.55 -4.73 -7.34
N GLY A 100 -4.93 -5.93 -6.90
CA GLY A 100 -4.86 -6.28 -5.49
C GLY A 100 -6.16 -6.04 -4.72
N PHE A 101 -7.30 -6.04 -5.41
CA PHE A 101 -8.61 -5.88 -4.78
C PHE A 101 -8.83 -6.91 -3.66
N HIS A 102 -8.42 -8.16 -3.87
CA HIS A 102 -8.57 -9.21 -2.85
C HIS A 102 -7.75 -8.93 -1.60
N ARG A 103 -6.55 -8.38 -1.75
CA ARG A 103 -5.70 -7.98 -0.62
C ARG A 103 -6.33 -6.84 0.18
N TYR A 104 -6.94 -5.89 -0.51
CA TYR A 104 -7.70 -4.81 0.10
C TYR A 104 -8.95 -5.35 0.82
N LEU A 105 -9.72 -6.19 0.14
CA LEU A 105 -10.98 -6.73 0.70
C LEU A 105 -10.71 -7.59 1.94
N THR A 106 -9.64 -8.37 1.94
CA THR A 106 -9.22 -9.18 3.08
C THR A 106 -9.01 -8.31 4.32
N LEU A 107 -8.31 -7.18 4.15
CA LEU A 107 -8.07 -6.24 5.24
C LEU A 107 -9.38 -5.60 5.71
N LYS A 108 -10.19 -5.13 4.78
CA LYS A 108 -11.46 -4.47 5.08
C LYS A 108 -12.44 -5.40 5.78
N SER A 109 -12.41 -6.69 5.47
CA SER A 109 -13.35 -7.67 5.99
C SER A 109 -12.93 -8.30 7.33
N ASN A 110 -11.73 -8.01 7.82
CA ASN A 110 -11.22 -8.61 9.04
C ASN A 110 -10.80 -7.53 10.02
N ALA A 111 -11.62 -7.34 11.07
CA ALA A 111 -11.41 -6.26 12.04
C ALA A 111 -10.09 -6.39 12.80
N GLU A 112 -9.68 -7.61 13.17
CA GLU A 112 -8.43 -7.84 13.90
C GLU A 112 -7.23 -7.48 13.04
N LEU A 113 -7.25 -7.89 11.77
CA LEU A 113 -6.17 -7.60 10.83
C LEU A 113 -6.07 -6.09 10.57
N LEU A 114 -7.21 -5.43 10.42
CA LEU A 114 -7.26 -3.98 10.21
C LEU A 114 -6.70 -3.24 11.42
N GLU A 115 -7.08 -3.64 12.62
CA GLU A 115 -6.58 -3.05 13.85
C GLU A 115 -5.07 -3.25 14.01
N LYS A 116 -4.58 -4.46 13.72
CA LYS A 116 -3.16 -4.77 13.76
C LYS A 116 -2.34 -3.88 12.83
N ASN A 117 -2.93 -3.47 11.70
CA ASN A 117 -2.29 -2.60 10.72
C ASN A 117 -2.70 -1.13 10.88
N HIS A 118 -3.24 -0.78 12.05
CA HIS A 118 -3.61 0.60 12.41
C HIS A 118 -4.56 1.26 11.41
N GLY A 119 -5.47 0.47 10.83
CA GLY A 119 -6.46 0.96 9.88
C GLY A 119 -5.92 1.29 8.50
N CYS A 120 -4.69 0.91 8.21
CA CYS A 120 -4.01 1.27 6.97
C CYS A 120 -3.78 0.06 6.07
N VAL A 121 -3.71 0.33 4.78
CA VAL A 121 -3.42 -0.66 3.74
C VAL A 121 -2.16 -0.24 2.98
N PRO A 122 -1.28 -1.20 2.65
CA PRO A 122 -0.07 -0.87 1.89
C PRO A 122 -0.39 -0.72 0.41
N VAL A 123 -0.04 0.41 -0.17
CA VAL A 123 -0.27 0.70 -1.58
C VAL A 123 1.00 1.16 -2.26
N VAL A 124 1.08 0.89 -3.56
CA VAL A 124 1.99 1.59 -4.46
C VAL A 124 1.14 2.42 -5.42
N VAL A 125 1.69 3.54 -5.87
CA VAL A 125 0.98 4.45 -6.76
C VAL A 125 1.66 4.44 -8.12
N ILE A 126 0.87 4.16 -9.16
CA ILE A 126 1.34 4.25 -10.53
C ILE A 126 0.70 5.48 -11.19
N GLU A 127 1.41 6.08 -12.13
CA GLU A 127 0.89 7.17 -12.94
C GLU A 127 0.40 6.62 -14.25
N SER A 128 -0.88 6.85 -14.56
CA SER A 128 -1.41 6.41 -15.84
C SER A 128 -2.70 7.14 -16.17
N SER A 129 -2.96 7.31 -17.46
CA SER A 129 -4.26 7.77 -17.95
C SER A 129 -5.33 6.72 -17.66
N ILE A 130 -6.60 7.07 -17.84
CA ILE A 130 -7.71 6.12 -17.66
C ILE A 130 -7.53 4.90 -18.57
N ALA A 131 -7.15 5.12 -19.83
CA ALA A 131 -6.94 4.02 -20.78
C ALA A 131 -5.78 3.12 -20.36
N ASP A 132 -4.67 3.72 -19.93
CA ASP A 132 -3.50 2.98 -19.45
C ASP A 132 -3.84 2.20 -18.19
N ARG A 133 -4.63 2.79 -17.30
CA ARG A 133 -5.09 2.15 -16.07
C ARG A 133 -5.91 0.90 -16.38
N MET A 134 -6.84 0.97 -17.33
CA MET A 134 -7.64 -0.17 -17.75
C MET A 134 -6.78 -1.26 -18.36
N ALA A 135 -5.84 -0.90 -19.22
CA ALA A 135 -4.89 -1.85 -19.82
C ALA A 135 -4.02 -2.51 -18.74
N SER A 136 -3.56 -1.75 -17.74
CA SER A 136 -2.79 -2.26 -16.63
C SER A 136 -3.61 -3.28 -15.83
N THR A 137 -4.88 -3.00 -15.55
CA THR A 137 -5.78 -3.92 -14.86
C THR A 137 -5.88 -5.24 -15.61
N ILE A 138 -6.05 -5.20 -16.93
CA ILE A 138 -6.12 -6.39 -17.76
C ILE A 138 -4.82 -7.19 -17.69
N ARG A 139 -3.67 -6.51 -17.81
CA ARG A 139 -2.35 -7.17 -17.74
C ARG A 139 -2.13 -7.85 -16.38
N HIS A 140 -2.46 -7.19 -15.29
CA HIS A 140 -2.29 -7.73 -13.95
C HIS A 140 -3.20 -8.92 -13.70
N ASN A 141 -4.41 -8.92 -14.26
CA ASN A 141 -5.37 -10.00 -14.09
C ASN A 141 -5.03 -11.24 -14.94
N THR A 142 -4.24 -11.07 -16.00
CA THR A 142 -3.85 -12.18 -16.87
C THR A 142 -2.45 -12.73 -16.58
N ALA A 143 -1.69 -12.07 -15.74
CA ALA A 143 -0.32 -12.49 -15.40
C ALA A 143 -0.25 -13.69 -14.43
#